data_b23e3084088817b2dce028fc7c64e930
#
_entry.id   b23e3084088817b2dce028fc7c64e930
#
_cell.length_a   1.000
_cell.length_b   1.000
_cell.length_c   1.000
_cell.angle_alpha   90.00
_cell.angle_beta   90.00
_cell.angle_gamma   90.00
#
_symmetry.space_group_name_H-M   'P 1'
#
loop_
_entity.id
_entity.type
_entity.pdbx_description
1 polymer ?
#
loop_
_entity_poly.entity_id
_entity_poly.type
_entity_poly.pdbx_seq_one_letter_code
_entity_poly.pdbx_strand_id
1 'polypeptide(L)'
;MRRQLASLLVGGAFLVVAPSVAGAHPHVFIDNRLTFSFADGKVISFQTDWRFDEIFTEDLLNQFDVDGDKQFSAAESDRVKEGTLPNLAAFRYFTYIYLDDSDLGEMAPSGFVADVVDGAVRFRLTYQLPHPIDPHKEKLAVSIYDHEYYVEVLLAEKAPATIEGNGTCQAQVADDPTHAYFGGFVVPQLVTVVCP
;
A
#
# COMPACT_ATOMS: atom_id res chain seq x y z
N MET A 1 33.36 7.41 -77.85
CA MET A 1 32.32 6.68 -77.09
C MET A 1 32.66 6.70 -75.61
N ARG A 2 32.04 7.62 -74.82
CA ARG A 2 32.20 7.73 -73.37
C ARG A 2 30.94 7.20 -72.71
N ARG A 3 31.07 6.07 -71.95
CA ARG A 3 29.99 5.52 -71.12
C ARG A 3 30.00 6.22 -69.77
N GLN A 4 28.90 6.94 -69.46
CA GLN A 4 28.68 7.46 -68.12
C GLN A 4 28.00 6.38 -67.30
N LEU A 5 28.63 6.00 -66.16
CA LEU A 5 28.07 5.15 -65.15
C LEU A 5 27.33 6.04 -64.14
N ALA A 6 26.02 5.90 -64.08
CA ALA A 6 25.16 6.54 -63.06
C ALA A 6 25.18 5.67 -61.79
N SER A 7 25.73 6.21 -60.72
CA SER A 7 25.68 5.58 -59.39
C SER A 7 24.35 5.92 -58.70
N LEU A 8 23.52 4.93 -58.49
CA LEU A 8 22.30 5.04 -57.65
C LEU A 8 22.71 4.92 -56.17
N LEU A 9 22.60 6.01 -55.43
CA LEU A 9 22.66 6.02 -53.98
C LEU A 9 21.28 5.62 -53.43
N VAL A 10 21.19 4.40 -52.90
CA VAL A 10 20.01 3.93 -52.14
C VAL A 10 20.24 4.42 -50.71
N GLY A 11 19.54 5.49 -50.34
CA GLY A 11 19.43 5.99 -48.98
C GLY A 11 18.51 5.10 -48.14
N GLY A 12 19.08 4.23 -47.31
CA GLY A 12 18.34 3.46 -46.33
C GLY A 12 17.87 4.35 -45.15
N ALA A 13 16.57 4.60 -45.07
CA ALA A 13 15.98 5.25 -43.90
C ALA A 13 15.99 4.25 -42.73
N PHE A 14 16.87 4.43 -41.74
CA PHE A 14 16.81 3.73 -40.46
C PHE A 14 15.60 4.26 -39.68
N LEU A 15 14.51 3.49 -39.63
CA LEU A 15 13.45 3.71 -38.66
C LEU A 15 13.98 3.37 -37.27
N VAL A 16 14.30 4.39 -36.48
CA VAL A 16 14.56 4.25 -35.05
C VAL A 16 13.22 4.02 -34.38
N VAL A 17 12.87 2.76 -34.10
CA VAL A 17 11.76 2.40 -33.23
C VAL A 17 12.25 2.67 -31.80
N ALA A 18 11.86 3.81 -31.23
CA ALA A 18 12.04 4.06 -29.81
C ALA A 18 11.20 3.03 -29.05
N PRO A 19 11.79 2.29 -28.06
CA PRO A 19 10.96 1.45 -27.19
C PRO A 19 10.00 2.38 -26.44
N SER A 20 8.70 2.25 -26.71
CA SER A 20 7.69 2.81 -25.84
C SER A 20 7.78 2.04 -24.52
N VAL A 21 8.25 2.71 -23.44
CA VAL A 21 8.07 2.19 -22.07
C VAL A 21 6.58 2.18 -21.85
N ALA A 22 5.95 1.03 -22.08
CA ALA A 22 4.60 0.80 -21.61
C ALA A 22 4.68 0.77 -20.09
N GLY A 23 4.32 1.86 -19.42
CA GLY A 23 4.11 1.88 -17.98
C GLY A 23 2.91 0.97 -17.68
N ALA A 24 3.19 -0.28 -17.28
CA ALA A 24 2.18 -1.27 -16.93
C ALA A 24 2.03 -1.35 -15.41
N HIS A 25 1.93 -0.22 -14.74
CA HIS A 25 1.69 -0.11 -13.31
C HIS A 25 0.39 0.67 -13.05
N PRO A 26 -0.36 0.35 -11.97
CA PRO A 26 -0.17 -0.74 -11.00
C PRO A 26 -0.75 -2.10 -11.47
N HIS A 27 -0.35 -3.19 -10.79
CA HIS A 27 -0.83 -4.56 -11.05
C HIS A 27 -1.77 -5.09 -9.99
N VAL A 28 -1.75 -4.51 -8.79
CA VAL A 28 -2.60 -4.87 -7.65
C VAL A 28 -3.24 -3.60 -7.10
N PHE A 29 -4.52 -3.70 -6.75
CA PHE A 29 -5.27 -2.58 -6.15
C PHE A 29 -5.73 -2.97 -4.76
N ILE A 30 -5.51 -2.06 -3.81
CA ILE A 30 -5.91 -2.22 -2.41
C ILE A 30 -6.79 -1.05 -1.98
N ASP A 31 -8.01 -1.35 -1.53
CA ASP A 31 -8.79 -0.43 -0.70
C ASP A 31 -8.34 -0.57 0.75
N ASN A 32 -7.75 0.47 1.31
CA ASN A 32 -7.23 0.47 2.67
C ASN A 32 -8.11 1.28 3.64
N ARG A 33 -8.25 0.78 4.87
CA ARG A 33 -8.79 1.52 6.01
C ARG A 33 -7.80 1.51 7.16
N LEU A 34 -7.77 2.61 7.91
CA LEU A 34 -6.97 2.72 9.12
C LEU A 34 -7.89 2.80 10.35
N THR A 35 -7.53 2.08 11.40
CA THR A 35 -8.19 2.19 12.69
C THR A 35 -7.17 2.48 13.77
N PHE A 36 -7.27 3.62 14.45
CA PHE A 36 -6.40 3.99 15.55
C PHE A 36 -7.05 3.61 16.88
N SER A 37 -6.34 2.87 17.71
CA SER A 37 -6.82 2.43 19.02
C SER A 37 -6.27 3.31 20.14
N PHE A 38 -7.17 3.81 20.97
CA PHE A 38 -6.86 4.69 22.10
C PHE A 38 -7.01 3.96 23.43
N ALA A 39 -6.07 4.22 24.33
CA ALA A 39 -6.18 3.93 25.76
C ALA A 39 -5.71 5.14 26.56
N ASP A 40 -6.45 5.51 27.60
CA ASP A 40 -6.14 6.64 28.49
C ASP A 40 -5.83 7.96 27.74
N GLY A 41 -6.60 8.22 26.67
CA GLY A 41 -6.47 9.43 25.84
C GLY A 41 -5.26 9.47 24.92
N LYS A 42 -4.55 8.34 24.76
CA LYS A 42 -3.36 8.21 23.91
C LYS A 42 -3.56 7.13 22.85
N VAL A 43 -2.96 7.31 21.69
CA VAL A 43 -2.89 6.27 20.65
C VAL A 43 -1.87 5.24 21.09
N ILE A 44 -2.28 3.97 21.18
CA ILE A 44 -1.41 2.85 21.55
C ILE A 44 -1.04 1.97 20.37
N SER A 45 -1.91 1.90 19.37
CA SER A 45 -1.73 1.08 18.18
C SER A 45 -2.58 1.60 17.04
N PHE A 46 -2.31 1.12 15.85
CA PHE A 46 -3.24 1.23 14.73
C PHE A 46 -3.29 -0.09 13.95
N GLN A 47 -4.35 -0.25 13.19
CA GLN A 47 -4.55 -1.36 12.27
C GLN A 47 -4.77 -0.83 10.87
N THR A 48 -4.14 -1.43 9.88
CA THR A 48 -4.48 -1.27 8.46
C THR A 48 -5.30 -2.48 8.01
N ASP A 49 -6.35 -2.22 7.26
CA ASP A 49 -7.27 -3.21 6.71
C ASP A 49 -7.24 -3.07 5.19
N TRP A 50 -6.56 -3.99 4.52
CA TRP A 50 -6.36 -4.04 3.07
C TRP A 50 -7.37 -4.96 2.45
N ARG A 51 -8.21 -4.44 1.60
CA ARG A 51 -9.10 -5.22 0.77
C ARG A 51 -8.56 -5.27 -0.65
N PHE A 52 -8.27 -6.45 -1.14
CA PHE A 52 -7.69 -6.66 -2.47
C PHE A 52 -8.75 -6.66 -3.58
N ASP A 53 -8.30 -6.32 -4.79
CA ASP A 53 -9.08 -6.46 -6.01
C ASP A 53 -9.42 -7.94 -6.31
N GLU A 54 -10.31 -8.13 -7.29
CA GLU A 54 -10.82 -9.45 -7.66
C GLU A 54 -9.71 -10.36 -8.20
N ILE A 55 -8.80 -9.84 -9.02
CA ILE A 55 -7.74 -10.64 -9.67
C ILE A 55 -6.77 -11.15 -8.60
N PHE A 56 -6.28 -10.25 -7.76
CA PHE A 56 -5.35 -10.64 -6.70
C PHE A 56 -6.01 -11.48 -5.60
N THR A 57 -7.31 -11.27 -5.35
CA THR A 57 -8.11 -12.15 -4.49
C THR A 57 -8.13 -13.59 -5.00
N GLU A 58 -8.41 -13.81 -6.28
CA GLU A 58 -8.40 -15.16 -6.87
C GLU A 58 -7.00 -15.78 -6.84
N ASP A 59 -5.94 -15.01 -7.06
CA ASP A 59 -4.56 -15.50 -6.95
C ASP A 59 -4.23 -15.98 -5.53
N LEU A 60 -4.62 -15.22 -4.50
CA LEU A 60 -4.41 -15.61 -3.11
C LEU A 60 -5.23 -16.85 -2.72
N LEU A 61 -6.48 -16.94 -3.16
CA LEU A 61 -7.31 -18.12 -2.93
C LEU A 61 -6.72 -19.35 -3.60
N ASN A 62 -6.31 -19.24 -4.86
CA ASN A 62 -5.68 -20.36 -5.57
C ASN A 62 -4.39 -20.87 -4.89
N GLN A 63 -3.68 -19.98 -4.20
CA GLN A 63 -2.43 -20.34 -3.54
C GLN A 63 -2.62 -20.89 -2.13
N PHE A 64 -3.57 -20.38 -1.36
CA PHE A 64 -3.65 -20.61 0.09
C PHE A 64 -4.93 -21.27 0.58
N ASP A 65 -6.04 -21.23 -0.17
CA ASP A 65 -7.28 -21.93 0.14
C ASP A 65 -7.13 -23.41 -0.23
N VAL A 66 -6.87 -24.24 0.77
CA VAL A 66 -6.48 -25.65 0.57
C VAL A 66 -7.70 -26.54 0.36
N ASP A 67 -8.81 -26.24 1.01
CA ASP A 67 -10.03 -27.03 0.95
C ASP A 67 -11.04 -26.54 -0.10
N GLY A 68 -10.77 -25.37 -0.71
CA GLY A 68 -11.53 -24.82 -1.84
C GLY A 68 -12.89 -24.22 -1.41
N ASP A 69 -13.05 -23.86 -0.14
CA ASP A 69 -14.30 -23.31 0.39
C ASP A 69 -14.44 -21.79 0.18
N LYS A 70 -13.42 -21.15 -0.42
CA LYS A 70 -13.32 -19.70 -0.68
C LYS A 70 -13.30 -18.85 0.60
N GLN A 71 -12.80 -19.42 1.68
CA GLN A 71 -12.54 -18.73 2.93
C GLN A 71 -11.10 -19.05 3.37
N PHE A 72 -10.61 -18.34 4.38
CA PHE A 72 -9.39 -18.71 5.06
C PHE A 72 -9.69 -19.16 6.48
N SER A 73 -9.50 -20.44 6.76
CA SER A 73 -9.40 -20.95 8.12
C SER A 73 -8.23 -20.31 8.87
N ALA A 74 -8.15 -20.46 10.18
CA ALA A 74 -7.01 -19.96 10.95
C ALA A 74 -5.66 -20.51 10.44
N ALA A 75 -5.63 -21.80 10.06
CA ALA A 75 -4.42 -22.44 9.53
C ALA A 75 -4.01 -21.90 8.15
N GLU A 76 -4.97 -21.53 7.31
CA GLU A 76 -4.70 -20.94 6.00
C GLU A 76 -4.29 -19.49 6.14
N SER A 77 -4.92 -18.73 7.04
CA SER A 77 -4.48 -17.37 7.40
C SER A 77 -3.03 -17.35 7.89
N ASP A 78 -2.62 -18.34 8.70
CA ASP A 78 -1.22 -18.47 9.12
C ASP A 78 -0.29 -18.78 7.92
N ARG A 79 -0.72 -19.60 6.96
CA ARG A 79 0.05 -19.85 5.73
C ARG A 79 0.15 -18.60 4.85
N VAL A 80 -0.93 -17.82 4.71
CA VAL A 80 -0.89 -16.52 4.04
C VAL A 80 0.14 -15.63 4.70
N LYS A 81 0.12 -15.52 6.03
CA LYS A 81 1.09 -14.76 6.80
C LYS A 81 2.53 -15.17 6.50
N GLU A 82 2.81 -16.48 6.61
CA GLU A 82 4.15 -17.03 6.36
C GLU A 82 4.62 -16.81 4.92
N GLY A 83 3.72 -16.89 3.95
CA GLY A 83 4.03 -16.68 2.53
C GLY A 83 4.17 -15.23 2.09
N THR A 84 3.55 -14.28 2.81
CA THR A 84 3.47 -12.87 2.36
C THR A 84 4.29 -11.90 3.20
N LEU A 85 4.26 -11.99 4.54
CA LEU A 85 4.94 -11.01 5.39
C LEU A 85 6.44 -10.87 5.17
N PRO A 86 7.22 -11.96 4.93
CA PRO A 86 8.64 -11.81 4.65
C PRO A 86 8.94 -11.00 3.38
N ASN A 87 8.08 -11.12 2.37
CA ASN A 87 8.21 -10.34 1.13
C ASN A 87 7.81 -8.88 1.35
N LEU A 88 6.73 -8.62 2.10
CA LEU A 88 6.28 -7.27 2.44
C LEU A 88 7.29 -6.51 3.31
N ALA A 89 8.11 -7.21 4.11
CA ALA A 89 9.17 -6.59 4.90
C ALA A 89 10.17 -5.81 4.03
N ALA A 90 10.52 -6.34 2.85
CA ALA A 90 11.42 -5.65 1.91
C ALA A 90 10.86 -4.29 1.42
N PHE A 91 9.54 -4.09 1.52
CA PHE A 91 8.81 -2.89 1.13
C PHE A 91 8.22 -2.15 2.34
N ARG A 92 8.78 -2.35 3.54
CA ARG A 92 8.32 -1.72 4.79
C ARG A 92 6.83 -2.01 5.08
N TYR A 93 6.30 -3.15 4.63
CA TYR A 93 4.87 -3.48 4.70
C TYR A 93 3.97 -2.37 4.11
N PHE A 94 4.46 -1.61 3.13
CA PHE A 94 3.83 -0.42 2.55
C PHE A 94 3.45 0.67 3.57
N THR A 95 3.97 0.59 4.81
CA THR A 95 3.53 1.40 5.94
C THR A 95 4.60 2.40 6.36
N TYR A 96 4.23 3.67 6.36
CA TYR A 96 5.08 4.80 6.75
C TYR A 96 4.42 5.52 7.91
N ILE A 97 5.14 5.65 9.02
CA ILE A 97 4.65 6.22 10.27
C ILE A 97 5.49 7.45 10.61
N TYR A 98 4.83 8.58 10.81
CA TYR A 98 5.48 9.83 11.11
C TYR A 98 5.06 10.33 12.49
N LEU A 99 6.04 10.77 13.27
CA LEU A 99 5.84 11.45 14.53
C LEU A 99 6.53 12.82 14.45
N ASP A 100 5.76 13.90 14.61
CA ASP A 100 6.24 15.28 14.42
C ASP A 100 6.98 15.46 13.08
N ASP A 101 6.40 14.91 12.01
CA ASP A 101 6.93 14.88 10.64
C ASP A 101 8.26 14.10 10.47
N SER A 102 8.72 13.39 11.51
CA SER A 102 9.88 12.50 11.46
C SER A 102 9.43 11.06 11.19
N ASP A 103 10.01 10.43 10.17
CA ASP A 103 9.77 9.01 9.86
C ASP A 103 10.33 8.13 10.98
N LEU A 104 9.48 7.29 11.58
CA LEU A 104 9.88 6.34 12.63
C LEU A 104 10.67 5.14 12.10
N GLY A 105 10.83 5.03 10.79
CA GLY A 105 11.49 3.91 10.14
C GLY A 105 10.58 2.70 9.96
N GLU A 106 11.18 1.58 9.54
CA GLU A 106 10.45 0.33 9.35
C GLU A 106 9.92 -0.20 10.67
N MET A 107 8.66 -0.61 10.66
CA MET A 107 8.00 -1.22 11.80
C MET A 107 7.27 -2.48 11.35
N ALA A 108 7.66 -3.63 11.90
CA ALA A 108 6.97 -4.88 11.62
C ALA A 108 5.60 -4.92 12.33
N PRO A 109 4.56 -5.45 11.67
CA PRO A 109 3.27 -5.62 12.33
C PRO A 109 3.36 -6.62 13.49
N SER A 110 2.73 -6.28 14.59
CA SER A 110 2.61 -7.14 15.78
C SER A 110 1.53 -8.21 15.64
N GLY A 111 0.59 -8.02 14.70
CA GLY A 111 -0.48 -8.94 14.39
C GLY A 111 -0.79 -8.96 12.90
N PHE A 112 -1.21 -10.13 12.40
CA PHE A 112 -1.66 -10.34 11.03
C PHE A 112 -2.82 -11.32 11.00
N VAL A 113 -3.87 -10.99 10.23
CA VAL A 113 -4.98 -11.89 9.93
C VAL A 113 -5.34 -11.72 8.46
N ALA A 114 -5.46 -12.85 7.75
CA ALA A 114 -6.07 -12.91 6.43
C ALA A 114 -7.45 -13.57 6.54
N ASP A 115 -8.46 -12.97 5.95
CA ASP A 115 -9.81 -13.53 5.83
C ASP A 115 -10.43 -13.16 4.48
N VAL A 116 -11.61 -13.71 4.19
CA VAL A 116 -12.39 -13.37 3.00
C VAL A 116 -13.70 -12.73 3.44
N VAL A 117 -13.96 -11.50 3.00
CA VAL A 117 -15.16 -10.76 3.33
C VAL A 117 -15.81 -10.24 2.06
N ASP A 118 -17.09 -10.53 1.87
CA ASP A 118 -17.85 -10.15 0.67
C ASP A 118 -17.15 -10.55 -0.62
N GLY A 119 -16.54 -11.76 -0.62
CA GLY A 119 -15.86 -12.34 -1.78
C GLY A 119 -14.51 -11.73 -2.12
N ALA A 120 -13.94 -10.87 -1.28
CA ALA A 120 -12.61 -10.31 -1.45
C ALA A 120 -11.69 -10.73 -0.30
N VAL A 121 -10.44 -11.07 -0.61
CA VAL A 121 -9.40 -11.31 0.40
C VAL A 121 -9.09 -9.99 1.09
N ARG A 122 -8.90 -10.08 2.38
CA ARG A 122 -8.57 -8.96 3.24
C ARG A 122 -7.41 -9.32 4.16
N PHE A 123 -6.43 -8.40 4.25
CA PHE A 123 -5.36 -8.49 5.24
C PHE A 123 -5.54 -7.40 6.30
N ARG A 124 -5.45 -7.79 7.56
CA ARG A 124 -5.40 -6.86 8.69
C ARG A 124 -4.04 -6.96 9.35
N LEU A 125 -3.31 -5.85 9.34
CA LEU A 125 -2.00 -5.72 9.96
C LEU A 125 -2.11 -4.77 11.15
N THR A 126 -1.74 -5.24 12.33
CA THR A 126 -1.77 -4.44 13.56
C THR A 126 -0.36 -3.98 13.91
N TYR A 127 -0.21 -2.69 14.22
CA TYR A 127 1.05 -2.08 14.63
C TYR A 127 0.93 -1.52 16.04
N GLN A 128 1.79 -2.01 16.96
CA GLN A 128 1.92 -1.44 18.29
C GLN A 128 2.90 -0.28 18.23
N LEU A 129 2.49 0.90 18.69
CA LEU A 129 3.39 2.04 18.74
C LEU A 129 4.49 1.80 19.80
N PRO A 130 5.71 2.34 19.63
CA PRO A 130 6.82 2.12 20.55
C PRO A 130 6.54 2.65 21.95
N HIS A 131 5.67 3.64 22.06
CA HIS A 131 5.10 4.17 23.30
C HIS A 131 3.72 4.77 22.99
N PRO A 132 2.84 4.94 24.00
CA PRO A 132 1.57 5.62 23.82
C PRO A 132 1.75 7.08 23.40
N ILE A 133 1.22 7.48 22.24
CA ILE A 133 1.33 8.83 21.68
C ILE A 133 0.17 9.70 22.18
N ASP A 134 0.47 10.86 22.74
CA ASP A 134 -0.50 11.88 23.12
C ASP A 134 -0.72 12.86 21.96
N PRO A 135 -1.85 12.76 21.23
CA PRO A 135 -2.06 13.58 20.02
C PRO A 135 -2.24 15.08 20.29
N HIS A 136 -2.34 15.50 21.55
CA HIS A 136 -2.30 16.91 21.95
C HIS A 136 -0.87 17.48 22.03
N LYS A 137 0.14 16.60 21.98
CA LYS A 137 1.56 16.98 22.15
C LYS A 137 2.42 16.60 20.96
N GLU A 138 2.08 15.48 20.30
CA GLU A 138 2.87 14.86 19.24
C GLU A 138 1.94 14.55 18.07
N LYS A 139 2.32 14.98 16.88
CA LYS A 139 1.55 14.74 15.65
C LYS A 139 1.82 13.33 15.14
N LEU A 140 0.86 12.43 15.28
CA LEU A 140 0.93 11.11 14.67
C LEU A 140 0.26 11.12 13.30
N ALA A 141 0.99 10.66 12.29
CA ALA A 141 0.47 10.47 10.95
C ALA A 141 0.91 9.13 10.36
N VAL A 142 0.06 8.53 9.53
CA VAL A 142 0.32 7.25 8.86
C VAL A 142 -0.03 7.36 7.40
N SER A 143 0.85 6.84 6.54
CA SER A 143 0.62 6.72 5.11
C SER A 143 0.87 5.27 4.68
N ILE A 144 0.05 4.77 3.75
CA ILE A 144 0.18 3.41 3.23
C ILE A 144 0.34 3.51 1.72
N TYR A 145 1.51 3.13 1.20
CA TYR A 145 1.77 3.13 -0.24
C TYR A 145 2.96 2.22 -0.60
N ASP A 146 2.96 1.71 -1.81
CA ASP A 146 4.10 1.03 -2.41
C ASP A 146 4.96 2.03 -3.17
N HIS A 147 6.19 2.28 -2.71
CA HIS A 147 7.11 3.24 -3.33
C HIS A 147 7.45 2.90 -4.79
N GLU A 148 7.39 1.62 -5.16
CA GLU A 148 7.64 1.16 -6.54
C GLU A 148 6.38 1.25 -7.42
N TYR A 149 5.22 1.52 -6.83
CA TYR A 149 3.92 1.63 -7.50
C TYR A 149 3.50 0.36 -8.26
N TYR A 150 3.99 -0.80 -7.83
CA TYR A 150 3.49 -2.09 -8.31
C TYR A 150 2.09 -2.37 -7.74
N VAL A 151 1.87 -1.92 -6.51
CA VAL A 151 0.59 -1.94 -5.80
C VAL A 151 0.06 -0.52 -5.64
N GLU A 152 -1.15 -0.26 -6.09
CA GLU A 152 -1.87 0.98 -5.77
C GLU A 152 -2.67 0.78 -4.49
N VAL A 153 -2.36 1.58 -3.47
CA VAL A 153 -3.08 1.59 -2.21
C VAL A 153 -3.84 2.88 -2.09
N LEU A 154 -5.16 2.80 -2.10
CA LEU A 154 -6.05 3.94 -1.92
C LEU A 154 -6.82 3.80 -0.61
N LEU A 155 -7.05 4.92 0.06
CA LEU A 155 -7.97 4.93 1.20
C LEU A 155 -9.40 4.71 0.70
N ALA A 156 -10.14 3.84 1.40
CA ALA A 156 -11.51 3.54 1.05
C ALA A 156 -12.38 4.80 1.04
N GLU A 157 -13.26 4.94 0.06
CA GLU A 157 -14.13 6.12 -0.08
C GLU A 157 -15.01 6.39 1.15
N LYS A 158 -15.43 5.31 1.83
CA LYS A 158 -16.29 5.40 3.03
C LYS A 158 -15.49 5.00 4.25
N ALA A 159 -15.49 5.86 5.28
CA ALA A 159 -14.79 5.65 6.53
C ALA A 159 -13.32 5.21 6.31
N PRO A 160 -12.51 6.03 5.60
CA PRO A 160 -11.11 5.70 5.31
C PRO A 160 -10.26 5.52 6.56
N ALA A 161 -10.64 6.23 7.64
CA ALA A 161 -9.97 6.12 8.92
C ALA A 161 -10.96 6.29 10.07
N THR A 162 -10.76 5.52 11.13
CA THR A 162 -11.60 5.50 12.33
C THR A 162 -10.74 5.56 13.60
N ILE A 163 -11.36 6.00 14.69
CA ILE A 163 -10.75 6.01 16.01
C ILE A 163 -11.61 5.15 16.94
N GLU A 164 -10.98 4.21 17.63
CA GLU A 164 -11.59 3.35 18.64
C GLU A 164 -11.08 3.70 20.04
N GLY A 165 -11.95 3.61 21.03
CA GLY A 165 -11.66 3.95 22.43
C GLY A 165 -12.06 5.37 22.80
N ASN A 166 -11.48 5.90 23.88
CA ASN A 166 -11.86 7.20 24.43
C ASN A 166 -11.16 8.35 23.70
N GLY A 167 -11.91 9.18 22.99
CA GLY A 167 -11.32 10.38 22.42
C GLY A 167 -12.32 11.26 21.70
N THR A 168 -12.12 12.56 21.79
CA THR A 168 -12.75 13.57 20.93
C THR A 168 -11.95 13.82 19.66
N CYS A 169 -10.89 13.03 19.45
CA CYS A 169 -9.97 13.13 18.31
C CYS A 169 -10.63 12.63 17.01
N GLN A 170 -10.12 13.08 15.90
CA GLN A 170 -10.54 12.69 14.56
C GLN A 170 -9.34 12.28 13.72
N ALA A 171 -9.56 11.38 12.78
CA ALA A 171 -8.60 11.06 11.75
C ALA A 171 -8.87 11.97 10.54
N GLN A 172 -7.88 12.77 10.15
CA GLN A 172 -7.94 13.64 8.98
C GLN A 172 -7.12 13.03 7.84
N VAL A 173 -7.69 13.01 6.64
CA VAL A 173 -7.04 12.54 5.42
C VAL A 173 -6.65 13.74 4.58
N ALA A 174 -5.42 13.75 4.08
CA ALA A 174 -4.93 14.74 3.13
C ALA A 174 -3.93 14.10 2.16
N ASP A 175 -3.75 14.69 1.00
CA ASP A 175 -2.65 14.35 0.11
C ASP A 175 -1.32 14.81 0.72
N ASP A 176 -0.25 14.01 0.50
CA ASP A 176 1.09 14.31 0.98
C ASP A 176 2.07 14.52 -0.18
N PRO A 177 2.10 15.71 -0.76
CA PRO A 177 2.99 16.01 -1.89
C PRO A 177 4.48 16.00 -1.52
N THR A 178 4.82 16.02 -0.21
CA THR A 178 6.22 15.99 0.24
C THR A 178 6.82 14.60 0.08
N HIS A 179 5.97 13.56 0.06
CA HIS A 179 6.37 12.18 -0.16
C HIS A 179 5.89 11.64 -1.51
N ALA A 180 5.72 12.53 -2.51
CA ALA A 180 5.42 12.09 -3.86
C ALA A 180 6.49 11.09 -4.36
N TYR A 181 6.05 10.00 -4.98
CA TYR A 181 6.90 8.90 -5.37
C TYR A 181 6.69 8.50 -6.84
N PHE A 182 7.33 7.42 -7.30
CA PHE A 182 7.28 6.99 -8.69
C PHE A 182 7.60 8.14 -9.66
N GLY A 183 8.77 8.81 -9.44
CA GLY A 183 9.19 9.95 -10.24
C GLY A 183 8.36 11.23 -10.03
N GLY A 184 7.60 11.32 -8.95
CA GLY A 184 6.74 12.46 -8.62
C GLY A 184 5.34 12.38 -9.25
N PHE A 185 5.00 11.28 -9.92
CA PHE A 185 3.69 11.12 -10.56
C PHE A 185 2.59 10.69 -9.61
N VAL A 186 2.95 10.09 -8.47
CA VAL A 186 1.98 9.60 -7.48
C VAL A 186 2.17 10.34 -6.17
N VAL A 187 1.08 10.85 -5.63
CA VAL A 187 1.03 11.55 -4.32
C VAL A 187 0.29 10.63 -3.35
N PRO A 188 0.95 10.16 -2.27
CA PRO A 188 0.28 9.31 -1.31
C PRO A 188 -0.70 10.10 -0.45
N GLN A 189 -1.64 9.38 0.17
CA GLN A 189 -2.53 9.94 1.17
C GLN A 189 -1.94 9.77 2.58
N LEU A 190 -2.09 10.80 3.40
CA LEU A 190 -1.64 10.82 4.79
C LEU A 190 -2.86 10.90 5.71
N VAL A 191 -2.90 10.05 6.71
CA VAL A 191 -3.92 10.08 7.77
C VAL A 191 -3.29 10.58 9.05
N THR A 192 -3.74 11.73 9.53
CA THR A 192 -3.26 12.37 10.77
C THR A 192 -4.31 12.27 11.87
N VAL A 193 -3.89 11.91 13.07
CA VAL A 193 -4.74 11.98 14.27
C VAL A 193 -4.72 13.40 14.82
N VAL A 194 -5.89 14.02 14.89
CA VAL A 194 -6.05 15.41 15.35
C VAL A 194 -7.05 15.47 16.49
N CYS A 195 -6.67 16.12 17.58
CA CYS A 195 -7.52 16.34 18.74
C CYS A 195 -7.84 17.84 18.90
N PRO A 196 -9.05 18.18 19.39
CA PRO A 196 -9.45 19.58 19.63
C PRO A 196 -8.69 20.22 20.79
#